data_e9f0ae59fd97e20c223eaf9b3a53ed62
#
_entry.id   e9f0ae59fd97e20c223eaf9b3a53ed62
#
_cell.length_a   1.000
_cell.length_b   1.000
_cell.length_c   1.000
_cell.angle_alpha   90.00
_cell.angle_beta   90.00
_cell.angle_gamma   90.00
#
_symmetry.space_group_name_H-M   'P 1'
#
loop_
_entity.id
_entity.type
_entity.pdbx_description
1 polymer ?
#
loop_
_entity_poly.entity_id
_entity_poly.type
_entity_poly.pdbx_seq_one_letter_code
_entity_poly.pdbx_strand_id
1 'polypeptide(L)'
;MLDLTSTISAGGERGLLGLTFSTDGQNAYGDYTNTDGNTVIAEYAVGTDGVFEPTSQRQLLTINQPYPNHNGGALRIGPDGFLYIGMGDGGAANDPDRRALNTSELLGKILRIDPKASASGPHSIPKDNPFAHDTKARPEIWAIGLRNPWRFNFDQATGDLWIADVGQDTWEEIDVAWAGLGGIHGWNFGWSAYEGTHRFNVDQPGEQVTMPIYEYQHGDAGCSISGGVRYRGKAVPSLVGSYVYGDYCSGQVRALHINDDRSIGAEVTLSTTLAATSSIAQGPDGELYVLRIETGEVLALVAANS
;
A
#
# COMPACT_ATOMS: atom_id res chain seq x y z
N MET A 1 0.70 -25.85 -6.39
CA MET A 1 0.84 -24.82 -5.32
C MET A 1 2.20 -24.17 -5.48
N LEU A 2 2.28 -22.84 -5.45
CA LEU A 2 3.58 -22.14 -5.47
C LEU A 2 4.20 -22.19 -4.07
N ASP A 3 5.42 -22.70 -3.96
CA ASP A 3 6.21 -22.71 -2.73
C ASP A 3 7.44 -21.83 -2.91
N LEU A 4 7.52 -20.76 -2.14
CA LEU A 4 8.62 -19.79 -2.15
C LEU A 4 9.47 -19.86 -0.87
N THR A 5 9.29 -20.88 -0.03
CA THR A 5 9.95 -21.00 1.29
C THR A 5 11.48 -20.89 1.19
N SER A 6 12.09 -21.44 0.13
CA SER A 6 13.55 -21.39 -0.08
C SER A 6 14.06 -20.06 -0.65
N THR A 7 13.18 -19.16 -1.07
CA THR A 7 13.52 -17.91 -1.75
C THR A 7 13.22 -16.66 -0.93
N ILE A 8 12.42 -16.81 0.13
CA ILE A 8 11.94 -15.71 0.95
C ILE A 8 12.76 -15.62 2.24
N SER A 9 13.16 -14.40 2.62
CA SER A 9 13.70 -14.13 3.96
C SER A 9 12.55 -13.90 4.96
N ALA A 10 12.85 -14.06 6.25
CA ALA A 10 11.93 -13.83 7.35
C ALA A 10 12.57 -12.94 8.41
N GLY A 11 11.75 -12.38 9.30
CA GLY A 11 12.17 -11.52 10.41
C GLY A 11 11.98 -10.02 10.11
N GLY A 12 11.56 -9.26 11.13
CA GLY A 12 11.08 -7.90 10.95
C GLY A 12 9.79 -7.90 10.13
N GLU A 13 9.74 -7.05 9.11
CA GLU A 13 8.62 -7.01 8.15
C GLU A 13 8.84 -7.88 6.91
N ARG A 14 9.93 -8.65 6.86
CA ARG A 14 10.29 -9.48 5.71
C ARG A 14 9.36 -10.66 5.53
N GLY A 15 9.14 -11.07 4.28
CA GLY A 15 8.28 -12.20 3.95
C GLY A 15 7.69 -12.12 2.54
N LEU A 16 6.56 -12.79 2.34
CA LEU A 16 5.64 -12.55 1.22
C LEU A 16 4.70 -11.43 1.63
N LEU A 17 4.90 -10.24 1.08
CA LEU A 17 4.26 -9.01 1.55
C LEU A 17 3.03 -8.63 0.74
N GLY A 18 3.01 -8.96 -0.54
CA GLY A 18 1.92 -8.62 -1.44
C GLY A 18 1.62 -9.68 -2.48
N LEU A 19 0.34 -9.76 -2.83
CA LEU A 19 -0.16 -10.58 -3.92
C LEU A 19 -1.30 -9.86 -4.61
N THR A 20 -1.27 -9.81 -5.92
CA THR A 20 -2.39 -9.34 -6.75
C THR A 20 -2.44 -10.12 -8.06
N PHE A 21 -3.56 -10.04 -8.78
CA PHE A 21 -3.75 -10.72 -10.05
C PHE A 21 -3.95 -9.71 -11.18
N SER A 22 -3.57 -10.10 -12.39
CA SER A 22 -3.96 -9.37 -13.59
C SER A 22 -5.50 -9.35 -13.72
N THR A 23 -6.01 -8.35 -14.42
CA THR A 23 -7.47 -8.18 -14.59
C THR A 23 -8.16 -9.38 -15.25
N ASP A 24 -7.43 -10.11 -16.09
CA ASP A 24 -7.91 -11.34 -16.76
C ASP A 24 -7.66 -12.61 -15.93
N GLY A 25 -6.98 -12.49 -14.77
CA GLY A 25 -6.64 -13.61 -13.89
C GLY A 25 -5.56 -14.55 -14.42
N GLN A 26 -4.92 -14.24 -15.55
CA GLN A 26 -3.93 -15.13 -16.17
C GLN A 26 -2.53 -15.01 -15.54
N ASN A 27 -2.27 -13.91 -14.82
CA ASN A 27 -1.02 -13.68 -14.14
C ASN A 27 -1.27 -13.28 -12.68
N ALA A 28 -0.36 -13.69 -11.81
CA ALA A 28 -0.25 -13.25 -10.43
C ALA A 28 1.06 -12.49 -10.25
N TYR A 29 1.01 -11.44 -9.43
CA TYR A 29 2.17 -10.62 -9.09
C TYR A 29 2.42 -10.75 -7.60
N GLY A 30 3.64 -11.15 -7.22
CA GLY A 30 4.06 -11.28 -5.83
C GLY A 30 5.13 -10.24 -5.49
N ASP A 31 5.01 -9.66 -4.31
CA ASP A 31 6.07 -8.89 -3.66
C ASP A 31 6.59 -9.69 -2.48
N TYR A 32 7.87 -9.95 -2.46
CA TYR A 32 8.53 -10.65 -1.36
C TYR A 32 9.96 -10.16 -1.15
N THR A 33 10.49 -10.37 0.05
CA THR A 33 11.91 -10.16 0.34
C THR A 33 12.67 -11.46 0.11
N ASN A 34 13.68 -11.43 -0.75
CA ASN A 34 14.52 -12.59 -1.06
C ASN A 34 15.49 -12.92 0.09
N THR A 35 16.28 -13.97 -0.05
CA THR A 35 17.24 -14.42 0.98
C THR A 35 18.30 -13.40 1.35
N ASP A 36 18.59 -12.45 0.45
CA ASP A 36 19.50 -11.31 0.72
C ASP A 36 18.78 -10.14 1.44
N GLY A 37 17.46 -10.26 1.64
CA GLY A 37 16.62 -9.24 2.24
C GLY A 37 16.13 -8.16 1.28
N ASN A 38 16.40 -8.27 -0.02
CA ASN A 38 15.95 -7.31 -1.03
C ASN A 38 14.53 -7.60 -1.49
N THR A 39 13.76 -6.55 -1.78
CA THR A 39 12.43 -6.71 -2.38
C THR A 39 12.53 -7.22 -3.81
N VAL A 40 11.72 -8.21 -4.12
CA VAL A 40 11.52 -8.75 -5.47
C VAL A 40 10.06 -8.66 -5.85
N ILE A 41 9.79 -8.02 -6.99
CA ILE A 41 8.48 -8.06 -7.64
C ILE A 41 8.55 -9.10 -8.76
N ALA A 42 7.74 -10.14 -8.66
CA ALA A 42 7.74 -11.24 -9.61
C ALA A 42 6.34 -11.52 -10.16
N GLU A 43 6.28 -11.86 -11.43
CA GLU A 43 5.09 -12.36 -12.13
C GLU A 43 5.15 -13.88 -12.23
N TYR A 44 3.99 -14.51 -12.10
CA TYR A 44 3.77 -15.94 -12.31
C TYR A 44 2.54 -16.14 -13.20
N ALA A 45 2.61 -17.03 -14.17
CA ALA A 45 1.43 -17.46 -14.91
C ALA A 45 0.50 -18.27 -13.99
N VAL A 46 -0.79 -18.09 -14.19
CA VAL A 46 -1.85 -18.85 -13.52
C VAL A 46 -2.49 -19.79 -14.53
N GLY A 47 -2.38 -21.09 -14.27
CA GLY A 47 -3.00 -22.11 -15.11
C GLY A 47 -4.53 -22.03 -15.12
N THR A 48 -5.15 -22.68 -16.05
CA THR A 48 -6.62 -22.72 -16.17
C THR A 48 -7.32 -23.43 -14.99
N ASP A 49 -6.57 -24.15 -14.20
CA ASP A 49 -6.99 -24.76 -12.93
C ASP A 49 -6.82 -23.84 -11.71
N GLY A 50 -6.37 -22.58 -11.93
CA GLY A 50 -6.12 -21.61 -10.88
C GLY A 50 -4.82 -21.85 -10.10
N VAL A 51 -3.94 -22.74 -10.57
CA VAL A 51 -2.65 -23.05 -9.95
C VAL A 51 -1.54 -22.22 -10.58
N PHE A 52 -0.67 -21.65 -9.76
CA PHE A 52 0.50 -20.93 -10.26
C PHE A 52 1.51 -21.88 -10.88
N GLU A 53 2.09 -21.47 -12.00
CA GLU A 53 3.16 -22.18 -12.69
C GLU A 53 4.52 -21.68 -12.17
N PRO A 54 5.21 -22.42 -11.27
CA PRO A 54 6.44 -21.94 -10.64
C PRO A 54 7.57 -21.63 -11.63
N THR A 55 7.64 -22.41 -12.73
CA THR A 55 8.65 -22.25 -13.77
C THR A 55 8.43 -21.05 -14.70
N SER A 56 7.27 -20.42 -14.60
CA SER A 56 6.92 -19.21 -15.37
C SER A 56 7.41 -17.92 -14.72
N GLN A 57 8.05 -18.00 -13.55
CA GLN A 57 8.51 -16.83 -12.82
C GLN A 57 9.28 -15.86 -13.71
N ARG A 58 8.83 -14.62 -13.72
CA ARG A 58 9.50 -13.49 -14.37
C ARG A 58 9.68 -12.36 -13.37
N GLN A 59 10.94 -12.07 -13.04
CA GLN A 59 11.27 -10.98 -12.13
C GLN A 59 11.09 -9.64 -12.85
N LEU A 60 10.23 -8.78 -12.30
CA LEU A 60 9.92 -7.44 -12.84
C LEU A 60 10.87 -6.38 -12.28
N LEU A 61 11.07 -6.39 -10.96
CA LEU A 61 11.92 -5.44 -10.25
C LEU A 61 12.68 -6.16 -9.14
N THR A 62 13.88 -5.65 -8.83
CA THR A 62 14.59 -5.90 -7.58
C THR A 62 14.99 -4.57 -6.98
N ILE A 63 14.67 -4.38 -5.69
CA ILE A 63 14.92 -3.14 -4.96
C ILE A 63 15.73 -3.48 -3.71
N ASN A 64 16.88 -2.86 -3.59
CA ASN A 64 17.76 -3.07 -2.44
C ASN A 64 17.11 -2.51 -1.17
N GLN A 65 17.05 -3.34 -0.11
CA GLN A 65 16.49 -2.98 1.19
C GLN A 65 17.62 -2.84 2.21
N PRO A 66 17.87 -1.63 2.71
CA PRO A 66 18.98 -1.41 3.64
C PRO A 66 18.71 -1.96 5.03
N TYR A 67 17.43 -2.06 5.44
CA TYR A 67 17.01 -2.51 6.76
C TYR A 67 15.89 -3.56 6.67
N PRO A 68 15.62 -4.32 7.77
CA PRO A 68 14.61 -5.38 7.78
C PRO A 68 13.17 -4.88 8.00
N ASN A 69 12.95 -3.59 8.01
CA ASN A 69 11.65 -2.94 8.25
C ASN A 69 11.36 -1.87 7.19
N HIS A 70 10.15 -1.36 7.18
CA HIS A 70 9.60 -0.43 6.17
C HIS A 70 9.75 -1.00 4.75
N ASN A 71 9.40 -2.26 4.59
CA ASN A 71 9.47 -2.92 3.29
C ASN A 71 8.26 -2.58 2.41
N GLY A 72 7.14 -2.14 2.98
CA GLY A 72 5.90 -1.91 2.25
C GLY A 72 5.31 -3.21 1.71
N GLY A 73 5.29 -3.35 0.39
CA GLY A 73 4.99 -4.61 -0.32
C GLY A 73 3.57 -4.73 -0.84
N ALA A 74 2.71 -3.75 -0.62
CA ALA A 74 1.36 -3.79 -1.19
C ALA A 74 1.39 -3.71 -2.72
N LEU A 75 0.61 -4.55 -3.38
CA LEU A 75 0.45 -4.61 -4.83
C LEU A 75 -1.02 -4.43 -5.21
N ARG A 76 -1.30 -3.61 -6.24
CA ARG A 76 -2.64 -3.49 -6.85
C ARG A 76 -2.53 -3.25 -8.34
N ILE A 77 -3.45 -3.85 -9.11
CA ILE A 77 -3.72 -3.38 -10.47
C ILE A 77 -4.65 -2.18 -10.35
N GLY A 78 -4.22 -1.06 -10.89
CA GLY A 78 -5.00 0.18 -10.94
C GLY A 78 -6.15 0.12 -11.95
N PRO A 79 -7.08 1.09 -11.91
CA PRO A 79 -8.17 1.18 -12.88
C PRO A 79 -7.69 1.41 -14.32
N ASP A 80 -6.45 1.82 -14.49
CA ASP A 80 -5.74 2.00 -15.76
C ASP A 80 -5.05 0.72 -16.27
N GLY A 81 -5.12 -0.38 -15.51
CA GLY A 81 -4.55 -1.69 -15.83
C GLY A 81 -3.06 -1.83 -15.56
N PHE A 82 -2.39 -0.84 -14.98
CA PHE A 82 -0.99 -0.91 -14.59
C PHE A 82 -0.81 -1.46 -13.17
N LEU A 83 0.37 -1.97 -12.88
CA LEU A 83 0.74 -2.48 -11.56
C LEU A 83 1.29 -1.35 -10.70
N TYR A 84 0.64 -1.12 -9.56
CA TYR A 84 1.06 -0.19 -8.52
C TYR A 84 1.72 -0.98 -7.38
N ILE A 85 2.83 -0.44 -6.84
CA ILE A 85 3.69 -1.10 -5.86
C ILE A 85 4.00 -0.10 -4.76
N GLY A 86 3.68 -0.42 -3.52
CA GLY A 86 4.01 0.39 -2.35
C GLY A 86 5.37 0.00 -1.78
N MET A 87 6.27 0.96 -1.71
CA MET A 87 7.62 0.79 -1.15
C MET A 87 7.81 1.70 0.05
N GLY A 88 8.17 1.13 1.18
CA GLY A 88 8.61 1.92 2.33
C GLY A 88 9.95 2.63 2.08
N ASP A 89 10.35 3.52 2.98
CA ASP A 89 11.59 4.29 2.90
C ASP A 89 12.87 3.44 3.12
N GLY A 90 12.68 2.14 3.36
CA GLY A 90 13.74 1.14 3.55
C GLY A 90 14.18 0.99 4.98
N GLY A 91 13.54 1.68 5.94
CA GLY A 91 13.73 1.46 7.36
C GLY A 91 14.68 2.42 8.06
N ALA A 92 14.98 2.09 9.30
CA ALA A 92 15.54 2.95 10.34
C ALA A 92 14.61 4.11 10.74
N ALA A 93 14.97 4.79 11.86
CA ALA A 93 14.20 5.94 12.33
C ALA A 93 14.56 7.21 11.55
N ASN A 94 13.58 8.07 11.33
CA ASN A 94 13.74 9.44 10.81
C ASN A 94 14.20 9.54 9.34
N ASP A 95 14.06 8.49 8.52
CA ASP A 95 14.56 8.47 7.13
C ASP A 95 16.00 9.04 7.04
N PRO A 96 17.01 8.35 7.60
CA PRO A 96 18.34 8.92 7.82
C PRO A 96 19.05 9.26 6.52
N ASP A 97 18.72 8.57 5.43
CA ASP A 97 19.31 8.77 4.11
C ASP A 97 18.41 9.61 3.18
N ARG A 98 17.30 10.17 3.71
CA ARG A 98 16.38 11.06 2.97
C ARG A 98 15.82 10.44 1.70
N ARG A 99 15.52 9.14 1.74
CA ARG A 99 15.08 8.37 0.57
C ARG A 99 13.68 8.72 0.12
N ALA A 100 12.77 9.01 1.05
CA ALA A 100 11.36 9.21 0.74
C ALA A 100 11.10 10.32 -0.29
N LEU A 101 11.84 11.43 -0.23
CA LEU A 101 11.75 12.55 -1.19
C LEU A 101 12.79 12.48 -2.31
N ASN A 102 13.74 11.54 -2.27
CA ASN A 102 14.76 11.38 -3.30
C ASN A 102 14.21 10.65 -4.52
N THR A 103 13.99 11.35 -5.62
CA THR A 103 13.44 10.78 -6.85
C THR A 103 14.40 9.86 -7.62
N SER A 104 15.70 9.82 -7.26
CA SER A 104 16.65 8.89 -7.85
C SER A 104 16.57 7.46 -7.27
N GLU A 105 15.75 7.25 -6.22
CA GLU A 105 15.56 5.99 -5.54
C GLU A 105 14.10 5.52 -5.59
N LEU A 106 13.88 4.22 -5.40
CA LEU A 106 12.55 3.60 -5.43
C LEU A 106 11.92 3.42 -4.05
N LEU A 107 12.64 3.73 -2.97
CA LEU A 107 12.18 3.61 -1.59
C LEU A 107 11.38 4.84 -1.16
N GLY A 108 10.34 4.64 -0.31
CA GLY A 108 9.43 5.69 0.13
C GLY A 108 8.46 6.18 -0.96
N LYS A 109 7.95 5.26 -1.78
CA LYS A 109 7.24 5.55 -3.03
C LYS A 109 5.98 4.69 -3.23
N ILE A 110 5.07 5.20 -4.05
CA ILE A 110 4.23 4.33 -4.88
C ILE A 110 4.86 4.30 -6.28
N LEU A 111 5.19 3.10 -6.76
CA LEU A 111 5.66 2.88 -8.12
C LEU A 111 4.49 2.47 -9.02
N ARG A 112 4.60 2.76 -10.32
CA ARG A 112 3.61 2.36 -11.33
C ARG A 112 4.34 1.88 -12.58
N ILE A 113 4.11 0.63 -12.96
CA ILE A 113 4.73 -0.02 -14.12
C ILE A 113 3.69 -0.74 -14.97
N ASP A 114 3.93 -0.87 -16.26
CA ASP A 114 3.27 -1.88 -17.09
C ASP A 114 4.04 -3.20 -16.93
N PRO A 115 3.43 -4.26 -16.36
CA PRO A 115 4.13 -5.51 -16.13
C PRO A 115 4.52 -6.24 -17.43
N LYS A 116 4.04 -5.78 -18.58
CA LYS A 116 4.43 -6.36 -19.88
C LYS A 116 5.89 -6.10 -20.20
N ALA A 117 6.59 -7.18 -20.60
CA ALA A 117 7.97 -7.07 -21.06
C ALA A 117 8.08 -6.14 -22.28
N SER A 118 9.19 -5.39 -22.32
CA SER A 118 9.54 -4.51 -23.44
C SER A 118 10.93 -4.85 -24.01
N ALA A 119 11.30 -4.22 -25.09
CA ALA A 119 12.64 -4.36 -25.63
C ALA A 119 13.75 -3.88 -24.67
N SER A 120 13.38 -3.02 -23.70
CA SER A 120 14.32 -2.45 -22.72
C SER A 120 14.35 -3.17 -21.37
N GLY A 121 13.46 -4.16 -21.14
CA GLY A 121 13.46 -4.87 -19.86
C GLY A 121 12.22 -5.71 -19.57
N PRO A 122 12.17 -6.26 -18.35
CA PRO A 122 11.09 -7.17 -17.94
C PRO A 122 9.75 -6.48 -17.72
N HIS A 123 9.71 -5.15 -17.67
CA HIS A 123 8.51 -4.33 -17.60
C HIS A 123 8.66 -3.10 -18.51
N SER A 124 7.64 -2.30 -18.66
CA SER A 124 7.73 -1.01 -19.33
C SER A 124 7.17 0.13 -18.45
N ILE A 125 7.51 1.34 -18.83
CA ILE A 125 7.11 2.55 -18.08
C ILE A 125 5.90 3.17 -18.78
N PRO A 126 4.77 3.37 -18.08
CA PRO A 126 3.67 4.16 -18.60
C PRO A 126 4.13 5.56 -18.99
N LYS A 127 3.77 6.00 -20.20
CA LYS A 127 4.26 7.28 -20.76
C LYS A 127 3.82 8.51 -19.96
N ASP A 128 2.75 8.36 -19.21
CA ASP A 128 2.13 9.36 -18.36
C ASP A 128 2.56 9.26 -16.90
N ASN A 129 3.59 8.45 -16.57
CA ASN A 129 4.21 8.51 -15.27
C ASN A 129 4.82 9.90 -15.04
N PRO A 130 4.69 10.46 -13.84
CA PRO A 130 5.16 11.83 -13.55
C PRO A 130 6.62 12.08 -13.89
N PHE A 131 7.45 11.05 -13.70
CA PHE A 131 8.91 11.14 -13.90
C PHE A 131 9.41 10.39 -15.15
N ALA A 132 8.50 9.93 -16.03
CA ALA A 132 8.87 9.14 -17.22
C ALA A 132 9.91 9.81 -18.13
N HIS A 133 9.97 11.13 -18.13
CA HIS A 133 10.85 11.93 -18.98
C HIS A 133 11.95 12.70 -18.21
N ASP A 134 12.03 12.52 -16.89
CA ASP A 134 13.07 13.12 -16.06
C ASP A 134 14.28 12.19 -15.99
N THR A 135 15.39 12.57 -16.61
CA THR A 135 16.62 11.76 -16.63
C THR A 135 17.33 11.67 -15.28
N LYS A 136 16.92 12.46 -14.29
CA LYS A 136 17.46 12.44 -12.92
C LYS A 136 16.61 11.65 -11.94
N ALA A 137 15.41 11.29 -12.33
CA ALA A 137 14.47 10.53 -11.51
C ALA A 137 14.29 9.10 -12.02
N ARG A 138 13.80 8.23 -11.15
CA ARG A 138 13.39 6.88 -11.53
C ARG A 138 12.02 6.96 -12.21
N PRO A 139 11.92 6.48 -13.46
CA PRO A 139 10.70 6.62 -14.25
C PRO A 139 9.52 5.77 -13.75
N GLU A 140 9.79 4.77 -12.89
CA GLU A 140 8.78 3.93 -12.24
C GLU A 140 7.94 4.70 -11.21
N ILE A 141 8.43 5.84 -10.71
CA ILE A 141 7.81 6.60 -9.62
C ILE A 141 6.48 7.21 -10.07
N TRP A 142 5.44 6.97 -9.26
CA TRP A 142 4.13 7.60 -9.40
C TRP A 142 3.84 8.59 -8.25
N ALA A 143 4.26 8.27 -7.01
CA ALA A 143 4.17 9.15 -5.85
C ALA A 143 5.42 9.02 -4.98
N ILE A 144 5.75 10.11 -4.25
CA ILE A 144 6.89 10.22 -3.34
C ILE A 144 6.43 10.59 -1.93
N GLY A 145 7.35 10.54 -0.97
CA GLY A 145 7.13 11.08 0.36
C GLY A 145 6.28 10.18 1.25
N LEU A 146 6.51 8.88 1.18
CA LEU A 146 5.86 7.87 2.01
C LEU A 146 6.87 7.20 2.95
N ARG A 147 6.44 6.86 4.16
CA ARG A 147 7.29 6.18 5.13
C ARG A 147 7.25 4.67 5.01
N ASN A 148 6.09 4.10 5.19
CA ASN A 148 5.84 2.67 5.07
C ASN A 148 4.39 2.44 4.63
N PRO A 149 4.05 2.68 3.36
CA PRO A 149 2.70 2.52 2.82
C PRO A 149 2.34 1.03 2.85
N TRP A 150 1.91 0.59 4.05
CA TRP A 150 1.70 -0.82 4.37
C TRP A 150 0.63 -1.44 3.50
N ARG A 151 -0.51 -0.74 3.34
CA ARG A 151 -1.56 -1.14 2.40
C ARG A 151 -2.15 0.08 1.72
N PHE A 152 -2.48 -0.09 0.46
CA PHE A 152 -3.27 0.88 -0.28
C PHE A 152 -4.31 0.16 -1.14
N ASN A 153 -5.35 0.87 -1.52
CA ASN A 153 -6.40 0.32 -2.37
C ASN A 153 -7.06 1.41 -3.23
N PHE A 154 -7.52 1.03 -4.41
CA PHE A 154 -8.34 1.90 -5.24
C PHE A 154 -9.81 1.78 -4.83
N ASP A 155 -10.49 2.91 -4.66
CA ASP A 155 -11.95 2.92 -4.57
C ASP A 155 -12.51 2.55 -5.96
N GLN A 156 -13.20 1.43 -6.02
CA GLN A 156 -13.76 0.91 -7.29
C GLN A 156 -14.79 1.84 -7.93
N ALA A 157 -15.44 2.72 -7.15
CA ALA A 157 -16.47 3.61 -7.65
C ALA A 157 -15.90 4.93 -8.21
N THR A 158 -14.78 5.41 -7.66
CA THR A 158 -14.24 6.74 -8.00
C THR A 158 -12.86 6.68 -8.65
N GLY A 159 -12.12 5.58 -8.45
CA GLY A 159 -10.73 5.45 -8.88
C GLY A 159 -9.73 6.17 -7.97
N ASP A 160 -10.16 6.72 -6.84
CA ASP A 160 -9.27 7.36 -5.87
C ASP A 160 -8.36 6.31 -5.22
N LEU A 161 -7.08 6.63 -5.07
CA LEU A 161 -6.13 5.78 -4.36
C LEU A 161 -6.08 6.18 -2.89
N TRP A 162 -6.40 5.25 -2.01
CA TRP A 162 -6.35 5.38 -0.57
C TRP A 162 -5.15 4.63 -0.02
N ILE A 163 -4.31 5.31 0.77
CA ILE A 163 -3.05 4.79 1.29
C ILE A 163 -3.10 4.87 2.82
N ALA A 164 -2.74 3.79 3.48
CA ALA A 164 -2.45 3.77 4.90
C ALA A 164 -0.93 3.74 5.05
N ASP A 165 -0.37 4.85 5.51
CA ASP A 165 1.06 5.02 5.71
C ASP A 165 1.39 4.98 7.20
N VAL A 166 2.26 4.06 7.60
CA VAL A 166 2.63 3.85 9.00
C VAL A 166 3.58 4.94 9.45
N GLY A 167 3.19 5.67 10.48
CA GLY A 167 3.94 6.78 11.05
C GLY A 167 5.18 6.37 11.84
N GLN A 168 5.96 7.36 12.29
CA GLN A 168 7.23 7.14 12.98
C GLN A 168 7.03 6.90 14.48
N ASP A 169 6.62 7.92 15.20
CA ASP A 169 6.60 7.92 16.67
C ASP A 169 5.28 8.46 17.25
N THR A 170 4.53 9.24 16.47
CA THR A 170 3.43 10.03 17.02
C THR A 170 2.14 9.92 16.24
N TRP A 171 2.18 9.86 14.90
CA TRP A 171 1.01 9.98 14.06
C TRP A 171 0.93 8.87 13.01
N GLU A 172 -0.21 8.19 12.95
CA GLU A 172 -0.60 7.34 11.83
C GLU A 172 -1.43 8.15 10.86
N GLU A 173 -1.35 7.85 9.55
CA GLU A 173 -2.01 8.68 8.56
C GLU A 173 -2.73 7.88 7.45
N ILE A 174 -3.76 8.52 6.91
CA ILE A 174 -4.49 8.06 5.74
C ILE A 174 -4.37 9.12 4.67
N ASP A 175 -3.73 8.76 3.57
CA ASP A 175 -3.55 9.63 2.42
C ASP A 175 -4.51 9.28 1.30
N VAL A 176 -4.81 10.28 0.45
CA VAL A 176 -5.65 10.06 -0.73
C VAL A 176 -5.09 10.79 -1.94
N ALA A 177 -4.84 10.01 -2.99
CA ALA A 177 -4.65 10.55 -4.33
C ALA A 177 -6.00 10.55 -5.06
N TRP A 178 -6.62 11.71 -5.14
CA TRP A 178 -7.93 11.86 -5.77
C TRP A 178 -7.85 11.68 -7.27
N ALA A 179 -8.67 10.77 -7.81
CA ALA A 179 -8.74 10.53 -9.25
C ALA A 179 -9.09 11.83 -10.01
N GLY A 180 -8.38 12.07 -11.11
CA GLY A 180 -8.57 13.26 -11.92
C GLY A 180 -7.95 14.55 -11.36
N LEU A 181 -7.34 14.54 -10.17
CA LEU A 181 -6.63 15.70 -9.61
C LEU A 181 -5.10 15.57 -9.68
N GLY A 182 -4.59 14.38 -9.98
CA GLY A 182 -3.15 14.16 -10.10
C GLY A 182 -2.54 15.01 -11.20
N GLY A 183 -1.61 15.88 -10.81
CA GLY A 183 -0.86 16.70 -11.75
C GLY A 183 0.27 15.90 -12.42
N ILE A 184 0.83 16.47 -13.48
CA ILE A 184 2.01 15.94 -14.20
C ILE A 184 3.28 15.83 -13.34
N HIS A 185 3.24 16.31 -12.09
CA HIS A 185 4.37 16.31 -11.16
C HIS A 185 4.32 15.18 -10.12
N GLY A 186 3.32 14.29 -10.19
CA GLY A 186 3.11 13.24 -9.19
C GLY A 186 2.54 13.76 -7.87
N TRP A 187 2.32 12.83 -6.95
CA TRP A 187 1.88 13.10 -5.59
C TRP A 187 3.08 13.13 -4.65
N ASN A 188 3.09 14.06 -3.68
CA ASN A 188 4.04 14.11 -2.59
C ASN A 188 3.28 14.09 -1.26
N PHE A 189 3.39 13.00 -0.50
CA PHE A 189 2.68 12.80 0.76
C PHE A 189 3.46 13.28 2.00
N GLY A 190 4.67 13.82 1.80
CA GLY A 190 5.34 14.67 2.79
C GLY A 190 6.39 14.03 3.65
N TRP A 191 6.41 12.70 3.84
CA TRP A 191 7.48 12.06 4.58
C TRP A 191 8.84 12.25 3.85
N SER A 192 9.92 12.62 4.49
CA SER A 192 10.13 12.78 5.94
C SER A 192 10.13 14.26 6.38
N ALA A 193 9.62 15.17 5.56
CA ALA A 193 9.44 16.56 5.96
C ALA A 193 8.32 16.69 7.00
N TYR A 194 7.32 15.81 6.93
CA TYR A 194 6.18 15.75 7.83
C TYR A 194 5.97 14.31 8.33
N GLU A 195 5.38 14.17 9.54
CA GLU A 195 4.71 13.00 10.06
C GLU A 195 3.25 13.42 10.30
N GLY A 196 2.30 12.86 9.57
CA GLY A 196 0.97 13.42 9.49
C GLY A 196 0.98 14.85 8.95
N THR A 197 0.28 15.75 9.62
CA THR A 197 0.28 17.19 9.32
C THR A 197 1.40 17.95 10.05
N HIS A 198 2.26 17.26 10.80
CA HIS A 198 3.22 17.84 11.73
C HIS A 198 4.63 17.89 11.13
N ARG A 199 5.27 19.06 11.19
CA ARG A 199 6.63 19.23 10.68
C ARG A 199 7.60 18.32 11.43
N PHE A 200 8.34 17.49 10.69
CA PHE A 200 9.26 16.49 11.24
C PHE A 200 10.71 16.82 10.91
N ASN A 201 11.25 16.42 9.77
CA ASN A 201 12.62 16.79 9.37
C ASN A 201 12.67 18.17 8.72
N VAL A 202 13.18 19.16 9.48
CA VAL A 202 13.23 20.57 9.01
C VAL A 202 14.22 20.82 7.88
N ASP A 203 15.16 19.91 7.64
CA ASP A 203 16.11 19.94 6.52
C ASP A 203 15.48 19.44 5.20
N GLN A 204 14.28 18.87 5.25
CA GLN A 204 13.57 18.41 4.06
C GLN A 204 12.61 19.47 3.52
N PRO A 205 12.42 19.56 2.17
CA PRO A 205 11.49 20.50 1.58
C PRO A 205 10.05 20.18 2.01
N GLY A 206 9.33 21.18 2.50
CA GLY A 206 7.96 21.07 2.97
C GLY A 206 6.94 21.71 2.04
N GLU A 207 7.29 21.99 0.80
CA GLU A 207 6.43 22.64 -0.20
C GLU A 207 5.79 21.59 -1.11
N GLN A 208 4.61 21.92 -1.64
CA GLN A 208 3.87 21.07 -2.58
C GLN A 208 3.54 19.67 -2.00
N VAL A 209 3.26 19.62 -0.70
CA VAL A 209 2.85 18.40 0.00
C VAL A 209 1.34 18.25 -0.04
N THR A 210 0.88 17.05 -0.32
CA THR A 210 -0.50 16.63 -0.12
C THR A 210 -0.61 16.10 1.31
N MET A 211 -1.26 16.86 2.18
CA MET A 211 -1.47 16.45 3.56
C MET A 211 -2.45 15.27 3.65
N PRO A 212 -2.31 14.40 4.66
CA PRO A 212 -3.23 13.32 4.89
C PRO A 212 -4.66 13.83 5.08
N ILE A 213 -5.63 13.05 4.65
CA ILE A 213 -7.04 13.36 4.87
C ILE A 213 -7.47 13.10 6.31
N TYR A 214 -6.76 12.18 6.97
CA TYR A 214 -7.01 11.81 8.36
C TYR A 214 -5.71 11.34 9.02
N GLU A 215 -5.55 11.67 10.30
CA GLU A 215 -4.45 11.20 11.14
C GLU A 215 -4.96 10.86 12.54
N TYR A 216 -4.28 9.95 13.24
CA TYR A 216 -4.54 9.67 14.65
C TYR A 216 -3.24 9.47 15.42
N GLN A 217 -3.26 9.88 16.69
CA GLN A 217 -2.08 9.83 17.54
C GLN A 217 -1.83 8.43 18.09
N HIS A 218 -0.56 8.05 18.20
CA HIS A 218 -0.14 6.85 18.90
C HIS A 218 -0.64 6.85 20.36
N GLY A 219 -1.03 5.67 20.86
CA GLY A 219 -1.61 5.49 22.19
C GLY A 219 -2.79 4.54 22.17
N ASP A 220 -3.89 4.91 22.85
CA ASP A 220 -5.10 4.07 22.90
C ASP A 220 -5.74 3.87 21.51
N ALA A 221 -5.51 4.79 20.60
CA ALA A 221 -6.00 4.71 19.23
C ALA A 221 -5.22 3.68 18.40
N GLY A 222 -3.97 3.42 18.70
CA GLY A 222 -3.12 2.47 17.99
C GLY A 222 -1.69 2.93 17.87
N CYS A 223 -0.90 2.25 17.05
CA CYS A 223 0.50 2.60 16.78
C CYS A 223 0.99 2.11 15.40
N SER A 224 0.13 1.47 14.62
CA SER A 224 0.51 0.98 13.28
C SER A 224 -0.74 0.69 12.47
N ILE A 225 -1.08 1.61 11.58
CA ILE A 225 -2.21 1.43 10.67
C ILE A 225 -1.93 0.27 9.71
N SER A 226 -2.85 -0.69 9.67
CA SER A 226 -2.69 -1.90 8.85
C SER A 226 -3.46 -1.87 7.54
N GLY A 227 -3.92 -0.71 7.13
CA GLY A 227 -4.59 -0.50 5.87
C GLY A 227 -6.10 -0.53 5.95
N GLY A 228 -6.71 -0.22 4.81
CA GLY A 228 -8.16 -0.14 4.72
C GLY A 228 -8.67 -0.13 3.29
N VAL A 229 -9.99 -0.11 3.19
CA VAL A 229 -10.73 -0.13 1.93
C VAL A 229 -11.96 0.77 2.01
N ARG A 230 -12.26 1.52 0.95
CA ARG A 230 -13.56 2.17 0.76
C ARG A 230 -14.63 1.10 0.56
N TYR A 231 -15.52 0.95 1.54
CA TYR A 231 -16.54 -0.10 1.51
C TYR A 231 -17.59 0.16 0.43
N ARG A 232 -17.79 -0.82 -0.46
CA ARG A 232 -18.75 -0.79 -1.56
C ARG A 232 -19.63 -2.06 -1.59
N GLY A 233 -19.53 -2.90 -0.55
CA GLY A 233 -20.33 -4.10 -0.38
C GLY A 233 -21.78 -3.82 -0.02
N LYS A 234 -22.53 -4.89 0.25
CA LYS A 234 -23.98 -4.85 0.54
C LYS A 234 -24.34 -5.41 1.91
N ALA A 235 -23.43 -6.20 2.51
CA ALA A 235 -23.70 -6.87 3.79
C ALA A 235 -23.89 -5.87 4.94
N VAL A 236 -23.24 -4.70 4.90
CA VAL A 236 -23.35 -3.66 5.92
C VAL A 236 -23.71 -2.31 5.28
N PRO A 237 -25.00 -2.06 4.93
CA PRO A 237 -25.41 -0.87 4.19
C PRO A 237 -25.03 0.47 4.83
N SER A 238 -24.96 0.52 6.18
CA SER A 238 -24.57 1.73 6.92
C SER A 238 -23.11 2.14 6.72
N LEU A 239 -22.26 1.25 6.20
CA LEU A 239 -20.84 1.52 5.96
C LEU A 239 -20.53 1.90 4.51
N VAL A 240 -21.51 1.81 3.60
CA VAL A 240 -21.28 2.12 2.18
C VAL A 240 -20.71 3.53 2.02
N GLY A 241 -19.54 3.62 1.37
CA GLY A 241 -18.81 4.87 1.18
C GLY A 241 -17.88 5.25 2.33
N SER A 242 -17.87 4.52 3.46
CA SER A 242 -16.86 4.74 4.51
C SER A 242 -15.53 4.07 4.16
N TYR A 243 -14.43 4.64 4.66
CA TYR A 243 -13.13 3.98 4.64
C TYR A 243 -13.01 3.12 5.90
N VAL A 244 -12.99 1.79 5.72
CA VAL A 244 -12.85 0.83 6.81
C VAL A 244 -11.40 0.45 6.93
N TYR A 245 -10.80 0.65 8.10
CA TYR A 245 -9.37 0.43 8.34
C TYR A 245 -9.11 -0.23 9.69
N GLY A 246 -7.94 -0.81 9.84
CA GLY A 246 -7.50 -1.50 11.06
C GLY A 246 -6.20 -0.93 11.60
N ASP A 247 -5.93 -1.21 12.86
CA ASP A 247 -4.65 -0.94 13.52
C ASP A 247 -4.11 -2.22 14.15
N TYR A 248 -2.84 -2.48 13.93
CA TYR A 248 -2.15 -3.69 14.38
C TYR A 248 -2.06 -3.77 15.91
N CYS A 249 -1.72 -2.66 16.55
CA CYS A 249 -1.43 -2.59 17.98
C CYS A 249 -2.70 -2.61 18.83
N SER A 250 -3.63 -1.71 18.54
CA SER A 250 -4.86 -1.57 19.31
C SER A 250 -5.87 -2.68 19.04
N GLY A 251 -5.77 -3.34 17.89
CA GLY A 251 -6.75 -4.32 17.44
C GLY A 251 -8.10 -3.70 17.10
N GLN A 252 -8.13 -2.39 16.91
CA GLN A 252 -9.34 -1.70 16.51
C GLN A 252 -9.54 -1.80 15.01
N VAL A 253 -10.78 -2.08 14.61
CA VAL A 253 -11.27 -1.89 13.24
C VAL A 253 -12.27 -0.75 13.29
N ARG A 254 -12.07 0.26 12.44
CA ARG A 254 -12.83 1.50 12.42
C ARG A 254 -13.37 1.80 11.03
N ALA A 255 -14.44 2.57 10.98
CA ALA A 255 -15.00 3.12 9.75
C ALA A 255 -15.01 4.64 9.83
N LEU A 256 -14.34 5.26 8.87
CA LEU A 256 -14.28 6.70 8.71
C LEU A 256 -15.27 7.12 7.63
N HIS A 257 -16.31 7.84 8.01
CA HIS A 257 -17.29 8.35 7.05
C HIS A 257 -16.68 9.46 6.19
N ILE A 258 -16.92 9.41 4.90
CA ILE A 258 -16.44 10.43 3.96
C ILE A 258 -17.67 11.10 3.34
N ASN A 259 -17.77 12.41 3.53
CA ASN A 259 -18.84 13.23 2.97
C ASN A 259 -18.68 13.40 1.45
N ASP A 260 -19.75 13.83 0.77
CA ASP A 260 -19.75 14.04 -0.69
C ASP A 260 -18.76 15.15 -1.12
N ASP A 261 -18.46 16.09 -0.24
CA ASP A 261 -17.48 17.15 -0.45
C ASP A 261 -16.03 16.71 -0.14
N ARG A 262 -15.83 15.41 0.11
CA ARG A 262 -14.55 14.78 0.48
C ARG A 262 -14.04 15.14 1.88
N SER A 263 -14.80 15.86 2.68
CA SER A 263 -14.46 16.08 4.09
C SER A 263 -14.68 14.82 4.93
N ILE A 264 -13.97 14.75 6.05
CA ILE A 264 -14.13 13.66 7.01
C ILE A 264 -15.38 13.91 7.86
N GLY A 265 -16.23 12.90 7.93
CA GLY A 265 -17.39 12.83 8.81
C GLY A 265 -17.08 12.13 10.13
N ALA A 266 -18.06 11.37 10.62
CA ALA A 266 -17.89 10.62 11.86
C ALA A 266 -16.96 9.40 11.67
N GLU A 267 -16.18 9.13 12.70
CA GLU A 267 -15.49 7.84 12.86
C GLU A 267 -16.30 6.93 13.79
N VAL A 268 -16.40 5.66 13.45
CA VAL A 268 -17.10 4.64 14.25
C VAL A 268 -16.15 3.44 14.46
N THR A 269 -15.98 3.01 15.71
CA THR A 269 -15.27 1.80 16.03
C THR A 269 -16.19 0.59 15.83
N LEU A 270 -15.78 -0.32 14.96
CA LEU A 270 -16.53 -1.54 14.62
C LEU A 270 -16.12 -2.72 15.52
N SER A 271 -14.85 -2.78 15.91
CA SER A 271 -14.31 -3.81 16.82
C SER A 271 -13.09 -3.25 17.57
N THR A 272 -12.87 -3.77 18.79
CA THR A 272 -11.73 -3.42 19.67
C THR A 272 -10.88 -4.63 20.05
N THR A 273 -11.10 -5.79 19.43
CA THR A 273 -10.55 -7.08 19.91
C THR A 273 -9.74 -7.84 18.86
N LEU A 274 -9.46 -7.20 17.72
CA LEU A 274 -8.79 -7.85 16.58
C LEU A 274 -7.30 -7.51 16.53
N ALA A 275 -6.60 -7.69 17.65
CA ALA A 275 -5.15 -7.47 17.73
C ALA A 275 -4.42 -8.24 16.62
N ALA A 276 -3.26 -7.70 16.20
CA ALA A 276 -2.45 -8.21 15.09
C ALA A 276 -3.21 -8.24 13.74
N THR A 277 -4.16 -7.31 13.54
CA THR A 277 -4.74 -7.06 12.22
C THR A 277 -3.64 -6.59 11.28
N SER A 278 -3.32 -7.40 10.28
CA SER A 278 -2.26 -7.10 9.30
C SER A 278 -2.79 -6.52 7.99
N SER A 279 -4.07 -6.69 7.72
CA SER A 279 -4.68 -6.17 6.49
C SER A 279 -6.21 -6.17 6.58
N ILE A 280 -6.85 -5.24 5.87
CA ILE A 280 -8.24 -5.34 5.47
C ILE A 280 -8.27 -5.55 3.95
N ALA A 281 -8.89 -6.65 3.53
CA ALA A 281 -8.98 -7.03 2.13
C ALA A 281 -10.43 -6.96 1.65
N GLN A 282 -10.61 -6.74 0.34
CA GLN A 282 -11.91 -6.76 -0.31
C GLN A 282 -12.06 -8.01 -1.16
N GLY A 283 -13.16 -8.72 -0.99
CA GLY A 283 -13.56 -9.83 -1.83
C GLY A 283 -14.15 -9.36 -3.18
N PRO A 284 -14.36 -10.29 -4.10
CA PRO A 284 -14.90 -9.98 -5.43
C PRO A 284 -16.34 -9.48 -5.40
N ASP A 285 -17.06 -9.73 -4.32
CA ASP A 285 -18.42 -9.26 -4.05
C ASP A 285 -18.45 -7.86 -3.40
N GLY A 286 -17.28 -7.28 -3.13
CA GLY A 286 -17.14 -5.99 -2.45
C GLY A 286 -17.17 -6.06 -0.93
N GLU A 287 -17.35 -7.26 -0.36
CA GLU A 287 -17.34 -7.45 1.09
C GLU A 287 -15.92 -7.42 1.65
N LEU A 288 -15.80 -7.10 2.95
CA LEU A 288 -14.51 -6.92 3.59
C LEU A 288 -14.14 -8.10 4.50
N TYR A 289 -12.85 -8.36 4.52
CA TYR A 289 -12.24 -9.39 5.35
C TYR A 289 -11.08 -8.80 6.13
N VAL A 290 -11.03 -9.09 7.43
CA VAL A 290 -9.93 -8.73 8.33
C VAL A 290 -8.99 -9.92 8.43
N LEU A 291 -7.70 -9.69 8.20
CA LEU A 291 -6.66 -10.71 8.27
C LEU A 291 -5.83 -10.48 9.54
N ARG A 292 -5.69 -11.52 10.36
CA ARG A 292 -4.91 -11.51 11.60
C ARG A 292 -3.69 -12.40 11.45
N ILE A 293 -2.50 -11.82 11.48
CA ILE A 293 -1.27 -12.54 11.14
C ILE A 293 -0.84 -13.53 12.22
N GLU A 294 -1.06 -13.21 13.50
CA GLU A 294 -0.63 -14.08 14.60
C GLU A 294 -1.50 -15.34 14.75
N THR A 295 -2.78 -15.25 14.43
CA THR A 295 -3.73 -16.36 14.56
C THR A 295 -3.99 -17.07 13.23
N GLY A 296 -3.62 -16.45 12.11
CA GLY A 296 -3.94 -16.95 10.77
C GLY A 296 -5.43 -16.87 10.41
N GLU A 297 -6.20 -16.07 11.15
CA GLU A 297 -7.64 -15.93 10.93
C GLU A 297 -7.94 -14.96 9.78
N VAL A 298 -8.96 -15.31 9.00
CA VAL A 298 -9.60 -14.45 8.01
C VAL A 298 -11.07 -14.31 8.44
N LEU A 299 -11.45 -13.10 8.86
CA LEU A 299 -12.76 -12.80 9.44
C LEU A 299 -13.56 -11.91 8.48
N ALA A 300 -14.79 -12.32 8.16
CA ALA A 300 -15.68 -11.48 7.35
C ALA A 300 -16.31 -10.37 8.19
N LEU A 301 -16.40 -9.16 7.62
CA LEU A 301 -17.18 -8.05 8.16
C LEU A 301 -18.66 -8.30 7.84
N VAL A 302 -19.51 -8.41 8.85
CA VAL A 302 -20.93 -8.65 8.71
C VAL A 302 -21.74 -7.66 9.57
N ALA A 303 -23.01 -7.45 9.20
CA ALA A 303 -23.89 -6.66 10.05
C ALA A 303 -24.09 -7.34 11.43
N ALA A 304 -24.13 -6.54 12.50
CA ALA A 304 -24.49 -7.06 13.80
C ALA A 304 -25.90 -7.65 13.75
N ASN A 305 -26.09 -8.82 14.36
CA ASN A 305 -27.42 -9.36 14.55
C ASN A 305 -28.21 -8.41 15.46
N SER A 306 -29.34 -7.91 14.96
CA SER A 306 -30.27 -7.06 15.71
C SER A 306 -31.03 -7.85 16.76
#